data_65e30cd44f03e41d0eb0267dda40d667
#
_entry.id   65e30cd44f03e41d0eb0267dda40d667
#
_cell.length_a   1.000
_cell.length_b   1.000
_cell.length_c   1.000
_cell.angle_alpha   90.00
_cell.angle_beta   90.00
_cell.angle_gamma   90.00
#
_symmetry.space_group_name_H-M   'P 1'
#
loop_
_entity.id
_entity.type
_entity.pdbx_description
1 polymer ?
#
loop_
_entity_poly.entity_id
_entity_poly.type
_entity_poly.pdbx_seq_one_letter_code
_entity_poly.pdbx_strand_id
1 'polypeptide(L)'
;MFKKILLLTGMASHHFVRVSFLTACNTGLPVSELTFAEVAKQGGYTTALLGKWHLGWSTDRSDADHKHPLNQGFDYFYGIPLTKMKDFDSREVKAWRRARPTIGWILTMTCVMTLVCTWSLIRLAQLGRTWSAMAVVVMVTVILTCGLVYWVMENLELLNSFFYRNYELVEQPIILPQVTRKLVREGVEFLEQRHADSQPFLLFVSWLHVHTALDTAPQFRGQSLHGPYGDAVEELDWGVGQLLGTLDRLGLTDTTLIIFTSDNGAHVEESDFLGRRSGGYNRGLRGGKAHGAPDGGIRVPTILKWPGKVTPGHVTDEPISLMDVMPTIAHALRVQLPANHVLDGKDLLPLLSGEKKRSPHEFLFHYCQDEVHAVRYRPRRGSKVWKMTLYEPAYLPQTDRCDFLCRCHDATPLDPPLLFDLTSDPGELHPLLAANLPEYKALVNLMTKALREHKESIVPVPNMFSVFNMLWRPWNQPYCNFPNFQCSDSKFGQVFDQDVS
;
A
#
# COMPACT_ATOMS: atom_id res chain seq x y z
N MET A 1 7.18 -5.25 8.89
CA MET A 1 5.79 -5.53 9.26
C MET A 1 4.98 -6.20 8.13
N PHE A 2 5.30 -6.05 6.85
CA PHE A 2 4.35 -6.38 5.78
C PHE A 2 4.45 -7.76 5.14
N LYS A 3 5.54 -8.55 5.24
CA LYS A 3 5.66 -9.76 4.40
C LYS A 3 5.26 -11.07 5.06
N LYS A 4 5.70 -11.40 6.25
CA LYS A 4 5.23 -12.61 6.95
C LYS A 4 3.88 -12.38 7.62
N ILE A 5 3.59 -11.14 8.05
CA ILE A 5 2.23 -10.74 8.42
C ILE A 5 1.29 -10.94 7.24
N LEU A 6 1.63 -10.51 6.02
CA LEU A 6 0.81 -10.76 4.82
C LEU A 6 0.56 -12.26 4.58
N LEU A 7 1.55 -13.13 4.80
CA LEU A 7 1.39 -14.58 4.69
C LEU A 7 0.64 -15.17 5.88
N LEU A 8 0.99 -14.78 7.11
CA LEU A 8 0.38 -15.27 8.34
C LEU A 8 -1.06 -14.77 8.54
N THR A 9 -1.38 -13.59 8.01
CA THR A 9 -2.74 -13.00 8.08
C THR A 9 -3.63 -13.37 6.89
N GLY A 10 -3.12 -14.17 5.94
CA GLY A 10 -3.85 -14.51 4.73
C GLY A 10 -4.03 -13.33 3.75
N MET A 11 -3.27 -12.25 3.91
CA MET A 11 -3.29 -11.09 3.00
C MET A 11 -2.42 -11.31 1.75
N ALA A 12 -1.66 -12.41 1.67
CA ALA A 12 -1.02 -12.83 0.44
C ALA A 12 -2.01 -13.66 -0.39
N SER A 13 -2.15 -13.37 -1.66
CA SER A 13 -3.08 -14.04 -2.56
C SER A 13 -2.37 -14.63 -3.76
N HIS A 14 -2.70 -15.88 -4.09
CA HIS A 14 -2.34 -16.53 -5.35
C HIS A 14 -3.08 -15.93 -6.55
N HIS A 15 -4.09 -15.09 -6.33
CA HIS A 15 -4.92 -14.50 -7.37
C HIS A 15 -4.45 -13.12 -7.80
N PHE A 16 -5.03 -12.60 -8.88
CA PHE A 16 -4.73 -11.30 -9.51
C PHE A 16 -4.81 -10.09 -8.57
N VAL A 17 -5.58 -10.17 -7.48
CA VAL A 17 -5.86 -9.06 -6.59
C VAL A 17 -4.94 -9.13 -5.36
N ARG A 18 -4.06 -8.16 -5.22
CA ARG A 18 -3.09 -8.03 -4.11
C ARG A 18 -3.52 -7.07 -3.01
N VAL A 19 -4.57 -6.28 -3.29
CA VAL A 19 -5.09 -5.25 -2.40
C VAL A 19 -6.59 -5.13 -2.58
N SER A 20 -7.30 -4.67 -1.56
CA SER A 20 -8.71 -4.35 -1.69
C SER A 20 -8.90 -3.12 -2.57
N PHE A 21 -9.80 -3.21 -3.55
CA PHE A 21 -10.21 -2.09 -4.40
C PHE A 21 -11.57 -1.52 -4.01
N LEU A 22 -12.28 -2.18 -3.09
CA LEU A 22 -13.62 -1.78 -2.65
C LEU A 22 -13.65 -1.68 -1.13
N THR A 23 -14.25 -0.63 -0.61
CA THR A 23 -14.47 -0.45 0.84
C THR A 23 -15.49 -1.45 1.37
N ALA A 24 -16.51 -1.73 0.58
CA ALA A 24 -17.62 -2.61 0.97
C ALA A 24 -17.33 -4.09 0.69
N CYS A 25 -16.17 -4.60 1.13
CA CYS A 25 -15.80 -6.01 1.07
C CYS A 25 -15.23 -6.47 2.42
N ASN A 26 -15.03 -7.78 2.60
CA ASN A 26 -14.56 -8.36 3.88
C ASN A 26 -13.06 -8.71 3.87
N THR A 27 -12.25 -8.00 3.10
CA THR A 27 -10.79 -8.14 3.10
C THR A 27 -10.16 -7.30 4.20
N GLY A 28 -8.97 -7.65 4.66
CA GLY A 28 -8.18 -6.78 5.53
C GLY A 28 -7.39 -7.48 6.61
N LEU A 29 -6.77 -6.70 7.49
CA LEU A 29 -6.00 -7.18 8.62
C LEU A 29 -6.94 -7.73 9.70
N PRO A 30 -6.81 -9.01 10.09
CA PRO A 30 -7.58 -9.53 11.23
C PRO A 30 -7.30 -8.76 12.51
N VAL A 31 -8.32 -8.57 13.35
CA VAL A 31 -8.17 -7.88 14.64
C VAL A 31 -7.34 -8.66 15.67
N SER A 32 -7.07 -9.94 15.39
CA SER A 32 -6.15 -10.76 16.19
C SER A 32 -4.67 -10.42 15.98
N GLU A 33 -4.35 -9.67 14.92
CA GLU A 33 -2.97 -9.30 14.60
C GLU A 33 -2.54 -8.07 15.37
N LEU A 34 -1.39 -8.17 16.04
CA LEU A 34 -0.83 -7.08 16.83
C LEU A 34 -0.26 -5.99 15.95
N THR A 35 -0.68 -4.74 16.17
CA THR A 35 -0.17 -3.55 15.49
C THR A 35 0.82 -2.79 16.39
N PHE A 36 1.67 -1.96 15.79
CA PHE A 36 2.54 -1.05 16.56
C PHE A 36 1.76 0.03 17.32
N ALA A 37 0.53 0.34 16.89
CA ALA A 37 -0.35 1.25 17.60
C ALA A 37 -0.87 0.63 18.91
N GLU A 38 -1.25 -0.65 18.88
CA GLU A 38 -1.61 -1.39 20.11
C GLU A 38 -0.43 -1.50 21.08
N VAL A 39 0.78 -1.73 20.56
CA VAL A 39 2.01 -1.72 21.36
C VAL A 39 2.23 -0.35 22.01
N ALA A 40 2.07 0.74 21.26
CA ALA A 40 2.21 2.09 21.81
C ALA A 40 1.14 2.39 22.87
N LYS A 41 -0.10 1.96 22.63
CA LYS A 41 -1.21 2.10 23.57
C LYS A 41 -0.96 1.35 24.89
N GLN A 42 -0.39 0.13 24.83
CA GLN A 42 0.07 -0.60 26.02
C GLN A 42 1.14 0.17 26.80
N GLY A 43 1.98 0.95 26.11
CA GLY A 43 2.97 1.86 26.70
C GLY A 43 2.38 3.17 27.26
N GLY A 44 1.06 3.38 27.22
CA GLY A 44 0.39 4.59 27.69
C GLY A 44 0.42 5.77 26.70
N TYR A 45 0.69 5.50 25.41
CA TYR A 45 0.73 6.53 24.36
C TYR A 45 -0.66 6.72 23.75
N THR A 46 -1.03 7.98 23.49
CA THR A 46 -2.17 8.31 22.64
C THR A 46 -1.76 8.14 21.17
N THR A 47 -2.57 7.45 20.39
CA THR A 47 -2.21 6.99 19.07
C THR A 47 -3.08 7.63 17.99
N ALA A 48 -2.47 8.13 16.92
CA ALA A 48 -3.19 8.68 15.76
C ALA A 48 -2.68 8.12 14.44
N LEU A 49 -3.61 7.87 13.52
CA LEU A 49 -3.34 7.57 12.12
C LEU A 49 -3.92 8.68 11.24
N LEU A 50 -3.07 9.30 10.45
CA LEU A 50 -3.47 10.27 9.44
C LEU A 50 -3.15 9.74 8.05
N GLY A 51 -4.11 9.81 7.13
CA GLY A 51 -3.94 9.43 5.74
C GLY A 51 -4.45 8.03 5.39
N LYS A 52 -3.70 7.26 4.60
CA LYS A 52 -4.12 5.97 4.04
C LYS A 52 -4.09 4.85 5.07
N TRP A 53 -5.22 4.12 5.23
CA TRP A 53 -5.27 2.87 5.99
C TRP A 53 -4.96 1.64 5.14
N HIS A 54 -5.81 1.31 4.18
CA HIS A 54 -5.70 0.23 3.18
C HIS A 54 -5.51 -1.20 3.74
N LEU A 55 -5.90 -1.43 4.99
CA LEU A 55 -5.82 -2.74 5.66
C LEU A 55 -7.19 -3.33 5.99
N GLY A 56 -8.20 -2.99 5.21
CA GLY A 56 -9.59 -3.40 5.39
C GLY A 56 -10.46 -2.32 6.01
N TRP A 57 -11.76 -2.45 5.83
CA TRP A 57 -12.72 -1.44 6.29
C TRP A 57 -14.04 -2.09 6.66
N SER A 58 -14.63 -1.67 7.76
CA SER A 58 -16.00 -1.96 8.13
C SER A 58 -16.62 -0.74 8.81
N THR A 59 -17.87 -0.46 8.51
CA THR A 59 -18.68 0.57 9.17
C THR A 59 -19.59 0.00 10.24
N ASP A 60 -19.78 -1.32 10.25
CA ASP A 60 -20.59 -2.02 11.24
C ASP A 60 -19.81 -2.21 12.55
N ARG A 61 -20.12 -1.41 13.56
CA ARG A 61 -19.52 -1.47 14.89
C ARG A 61 -19.86 -2.73 15.68
N SER A 62 -20.88 -3.47 15.24
CA SER A 62 -21.29 -4.72 15.89
C SER A 62 -20.52 -5.93 15.35
N ASP A 63 -19.82 -5.79 14.23
CA ASP A 63 -18.99 -6.84 13.66
C ASP A 63 -17.76 -7.07 14.54
N ALA A 64 -17.63 -8.26 15.11
CA ALA A 64 -16.48 -8.65 15.93
C ALA A 64 -15.15 -8.62 15.16
N ASP A 65 -15.20 -8.70 13.82
CA ASP A 65 -14.04 -8.64 12.92
C ASP A 65 -13.85 -7.24 12.29
N HIS A 66 -14.16 -6.20 13.05
CA HIS A 66 -14.19 -4.81 12.63
C HIS A 66 -12.80 -4.26 12.29
N LYS A 67 -12.46 -4.18 11.01
CA LYS A 67 -11.12 -3.85 10.47
C LYS A 67 -10.81 -2.33 10.43
N HIS A 68 -11.52 -1.53 11.21
CA HIS A 68 -11.31 -0.09 11.28
C HIS A 68 -10.04 0.27 12.07
N PRO A 69 -9.29 1.34 11.72
CA PRO A 69 -8.08 1.75 12.46
C PRO A 69 -8.27 1.87 13.97
N LEU A 70 -9.41 2.39 14.43
CA LEU A 70 -9.71 2.54 15.86
C LEU A 70 -9.82 1.19 16.59
N ASN A 71 -10.07 0.09 15.90
CA ASN A 71 -10.07 -1.27 16.47
C ASN A 71 -8.71 -1.97 16.33
N GLN A 72 -7.73 -1.28 15.73
CA GLN A 72 -6.37 -1.73 15.51
C GLN A 72 -5.36 -0.87 16.29
N GLY A 73 -5.78 -0.36 17.45
CA GLY A 73 -4.93 0.35 18.40
C GLY A 73 -4.84 1.87 18.23
N PHE A 74 -5.46 2.47 17.22
CA PHE A 74 -5.48 3.92 17.09
C PHE A 74 -6.63 4.55 17.90
N ASP A 75 -6.35 5.66 18.57
CA ASP A 75 -7.35 6.46 19.29
C ASP A 75 -7.98 7.52 18.40
N TYR A 76 -7.26 7.93 17.35
CA TYR A 76 -7.71 8.90 16.36
C TYR A 76 -7.37 8.46 14.95
N PHE A 77 -8.30 8.65 14.02
CA PHE A 77 -8.14 8.41 12.60
C PHE A 77 -8.67 9.57 11.78
N TYR A 78 -7.85 10.10 10.86
CA TYR A 78 -8.30 11.04 9.84
C TYR A 78 -7.67 10.67 8.50
N GLY A 79 -8.47 10.19 7.55
CA GLY A 79 -7.90 9.69 6.31
C GLY A 79 -8.84 8.88 5.43
N ILE A 80 -8.25 8.09 4.55
CA ILE A 80 -8.96 7.29 3.56
C ILE A 80 -8.87 5.79 3.89
N PRO A 81 -9.98 5.04 3.77
CA PRO A 81 -10.00 3.60 4.06
C PRO A 81 -9.19 2.76 3.07
N LEU A 82 -9.09 3.21 1.81
CA LEU A 82 -8.37 2.53 0.74
C LEU A 82 -7.13 3.31 0.28
N THR A 83 -6.86 3.31 -1.02
CA THR A 83 -5.83 4.12 -1.69
C THR A 83 -6.49 5.05 -2.70
N LYS A 84 -5.81 6.15 -3.04
CA LYS A 84 -6.24 6.94 -4.19
C LYS A 84 -5.95 6.15 -5.47
N MET A 85 -6.83 6.29 -6.44
CA MET A 85 -6.69 5.67 -7.75
C MET A 85 -6.40 6.75 -8.80
N LYS A 86 -5.73 6.34 -9.89
CA LYS A 86 -5.43 7.20 -11.02
C LYS A 86 -6.68 7.90 -11.57
N ASP A 87 -7.82 7.20 -11.57
CA ASP A 87 -9.11 7.72 -12.05
C ASP A 87 -9.66 8.89 -11.21
N PHE A 88 -9.05 9.20 -10.05
CA PHE A 88 -9.40 10.36 -9.22
C PHE A 88 -8.65 11.64 -9.64
N ASP A 89 -7.66 11.55 -10.52
CA ASP A 89 -6.93 12.72 -11.01
C ASP A 89 -7.83 13.57 -11.92
N SER A 90 -7.97 14.85 -11.59
CA SER A 90 -8.77 15.81 -12.36
C SER A 90 -8.15 16.13 -13.74
N ARG A 91 -6.84 15.90 -13.90
CA ARG A 91 -6.04 16.24 -15.09
C ARG A 91 -5.87 15.07 -16.05
N GLU A 92 -6.06 13.85 -15.58
CA GLU A 92 -5.91 12.67 -16.43
C GLU A 92 -7.24 12.23 -17.04
N VAL A 93 -7.18 11.73 -18.27
CA VAL A 93 -8.34 11.04 -18.86
C VAL A 93 -8.52 9.75 -18.08
N LYS A 94 -9.58 9.67 -17.30
CA LYS A 94 -9.92 8.50 -16.50
C LYS A 94 -9.83 7.23 -17.35
N ALA A 95 -9.15 6.21 -16.88
CA ALA A 95 -9.01 4.94 -17.63
C ALA A 95 -10.38 4.38 -17.99
N TRP A 96 -11.37 4.55 -17.11
CA TRP A 96 -12.76 4.25 -17.35
C TRP A 96 -13.32 5.01 -18.59
N ARG A 97 -13.03 6.30 -18.76
CA ARG A 97 -13.53 7.07 -19.92
C ARG A 97 -13.02 6.52 -21.25
N ARG A 98 -11.84 5.89 -21.28
CA ARG A 98 -11.35 5.19 -22.48
C ARG A 98 -12.07 3.86 -22.71
N ALA A 99 -12.32 3.11 -21.65
CA ALA A 99 -13.01 1.83 -21.72
C ALA A 99 -14.54 1.97 -21.89
N ARG A 100 -15.09 3.10 -21.49
CA ARG A 100 -16.54 3.41 -21.49
C ARG A 100 -17.24 3.11 -22.83
N PRO A 101 -16.74 3.55 -23.99
CA PRO A 101 -17.39 3.24 -25.25
C PRO A 101 -17.48 1.73 -25.51
N THR A 102 -16.39 1.01 -25.27
CA THR A 102 -16.32 -0.45 -25.48
C THR A 102 -17.22 -1.21 -24.52
N ILE A 103 -17.15 -0.87 -23.24
CA ILE A 103 -17.98 -1.52 -22.20
C ILE A 103 -19.46 -1.17 -22.39
N GLY A 104 -19.76 0.10 -22.67
CA GLY A 104 -21.12 0.54 -23.00
C GLY A 104 -21.67 -0.20 -24.21
N TRP A 105 -20.86 -0.40 -25.25
CA TRP A 105 -21.24 -1.17 -26.43
C TRP A 105 -21.50 -2.64 -26.08
N ILE A 106 -20.62 -3.28 -25.29
CA ILE A 106 -20.79 -4.69 -24.83
C ILE A 106 -22.09 -4.84 -24.04
N LEU A 107 -22.34 -3.96 -23.06
CA LEU A 107 -23.56 -3.97 -22.25
C LEU A 107 -24.82 -3.77 -23.12
N THR A 108 -24.77 -2.83 -24.06
CA THR A 108 -25.85 -2.57 -25.00
C THR A 108 -26.13 -3.81 -25.88
N MET A 109 -25.06 -4.42 -26.45
CA MET A 109 -25.23 -5.62 -27.25
C MET A 109 -25.77 -6.79 -26.44
N THR A 110 -25.32 -6.95 -25.19
CA THR A 110 -25.87 -7.96 -24.27
C THR A 110 -27.37 -7.75 -24.04
N CYS A 111 -27.81 -6.52 -23.81
CA CYS A 111 -29.22 -6.21 -23.67
C CYS A 111 -30.01 -6.49 -24.95
N VAL A 112 -29.52 -6.06 -26.11
CA VAL A 112 -30.17 -6.30 -27.42
C VAL A 112 -30.27 -7.79 -27.71
N MET A 113 -29.19 -8.54 -27.53
CA MET A 113 -29.18 -9.99 -27.72
C MET A 113 -30.18 -10.70 -26.79
N THR A 114 -30.22 -10.29 -25.53
CA THR A 114 -31.17 -10.84 -24.55
C THR A 114 -32.62 -10.57 -24.97
N LEU A 115 -32.91 -9.33 -25.45
CA LEU A 115 -34.23 -8.99 -25.98
C LEU A 115 -34.61 -9.84 -27.19
N VAL A 116 -33.71 -9.97 -28.16
CA VAL A 116 -33.93 -10.74 -29.39
C VAL A 116 -34.12 -12.25 -29.07
N CYS A 117 -33.25 -12.81 -28.23
CA CYS A 117 -33.34 -14.20 -27.80
C CYS A 117 -34.67 -14.46 -27.05
N THR A 118 -35.05 -13.59 -26.12
CA THR A 118 -36.34 -13.75 -25.36
C THR A 118 -37.50 -13.67 -26.31
N TRP A 119 -37.54 -12.70 -27.21
CA TRP A 119 -38.59 -12.56 -28.21
C TRP A 119 -38.67 -13.81 -29.11
N SER A 120 -37.53 -14.30 -29.61
CA SER A 120 -37.44 -15.47 -30.47
C SER A 120 -37.93 -16.72 -29.76
N LEU A 121 -37.52 -16.95 -28.50
CA LEU A 121 -37.97 -18.08 -27.68
C LEU A 121 -39.49 -18.06 -27.47
N ILE A 122 -40.07 -16.89 -27.18
CA ILE A 122 -41.52 -16.75 -26.98
C ILE A 122 -42.28 -16.99 -28.29
N ARG A 123 -41.82 -16.45 -29.40
CA ARG A 123 -42.53 -16.48 -30.69
C ARG A 123 -42.29 -17.77 -31.48
N LEU A 124 -41.05 -18.23 -31.59
CA LEU A 124 -40.66 -19.33 -32.45
C LEU A 124 -40.80 -20.71 -31.73
N ALA A 125 -40.46 -20.77 -30.46
CA ALA A 125 -40.59 -21.99 -29.67
C ALA A 125 -42.00 -22.21 -29.11
N GLN A 126 -42.93 -21.30 -29.30
CA GLN A 126 -44.32 -21.34 -28.80
C GLN A 126 -44.37 -21.71 -27.30
N LEU A 127 -43.54 -21.07 -26.51
CA LEU A 127 -43.42 -21.34 -25.09
C LEU A 127 -44.76 -21.15 -24.37
N GLY A 128 -45.11 -22.07 -23.48
CA GLY A 128 -46.24 -21.91 -22.59
C GLY A 128 -46.11 -20.66 -21.68
N ARG A 129 -47.26 -20.23 -21.14
CA ARG A 129 -47.33 -18.96 -20.38
C ARG A 129 -46.33 -18.81 -19.24
N THR A 130 -46.08 -19.91 -18.53
CA THR A 130 -45.09 -19.96 -17.41
C THR A 130 -43.66 -19.77 -17.90
N TRP A 131 -43.26 -20.45 -18.97
CA TRP A 131 -41.91 -20.33 -19.57
C TRP A 131 -41.68 -18.97 -20.18
N SER A 132 -42.70 -18.37 -20.81
CA SER A 132 -42.62 -17.00 -21.32
C SER A 132 -42.42 -15.99 -20.19
N ALA A 133 -43.15 -16.18 -19.06
CA ALA A 133 -42.96 -15.32 -17.88
C ALA A 133 -41.53 -15.45 -17.31
N MET A 134 -40.99 -16.67 -17.19
CA MET A 134 -39.61 -16.89 -16.74
C MET A 134 -38.59 -16.24 -17.68
N ALA A 135 -38.75 -16.36 -18.99
CA ALA A 135 -37.85 -15.73 -19.98
C ALA A 135 -37.86 -14.19 -19.85
N VAL A 136 -39.03 -13.59 -19.60
CA VAL A 136 -39.18 -12.15 -19.36
C VAL A 136 -38.48 -11.75 -18.05
N VAL A 137 -38.64 -12.53 -16.98
CA VAL A 137 -37.93 -12.26 -15.70
C VAL A 137 -36.44 -12.30 -15.89
N VAL A 138 -35.90 -13.32 -16.57
CA VAL A 138 -34.45 -13.38 -16.87
C VAL A 138 -33.97 -12.18 -17.68
N MET A 139 -34.73 -11.80 -18.72
CA MET A 139 -34.43 -10.62 -19.55
C MET A 139 -34.38 -9.35 -18.70
N VAL A 140 -35.39 -9.09 -17.89
CA VAL A 140 -35.45 -7.91 -17.01
C VAL A 140 -34.26 -7.92 -16.04
N THR A 141 -33.94 -9.07 -15.44
CA THR A 141 -32.79 -9.20 -14.53
C THR A 141 -31.48 -8.87 -15.23
N VAL A 142 -31.26 -9.37 -16.45
CA VAL A 142 -30.04 -9.05 -17.24
C VAL A 142 -29.96 -7.55 -17.53
N ILE A 143 -31.05 -6.94 -17.97
CA ILE A 143 -31.08 -5.49 -18.29
C ILE A 143 -30.79 -4.67 -17.03
N LEU A 144 -31.42 -4.99 -15.91
CA LEU A 144 -31.19 -4.29 -14.64
C LEU A 144 -29.73 -4.45 -14.16
N THR A 145 -29.17 -5.66 -14.32
CA THR A 145 -27.76 -5.93 -13.97
C THR A 145 -26.80 -5.12 -14.86
N CYS A 146 -27.04 -5.08 -16.17
CA CYS A 146 -26.24 -4.26 -17.09
C CYS A 146 -26.34 -2.77 -16.73
N GLY A 147 -27.55 -2.27 -16.42
CA GLY A 147 -27.78 -0.90 -15.98
C GLY A 147 -27.04 -0.58 -14.67
N LEU A 148 -27.09 -1.49 -13.70
CA LEU A 148 -26.37 -1.35 -12.43
C LEU A 148 -24.86 -1.33 -12.63
N VAL A 149 -24.32 -2.26 -13.42
CA VAL A 149 -22.88 -2.29 -13.75
C VAL A 149 -22.46 -0.98 -14.41
N TYR A 150 -23.21 -0.52 -15.39
CA TYR A 150 -22.92 0.75 -16.06
C TYR A 150 -22.93 1.92 -15.06
N TRP A 151 -23.95 2.00 -14.19
CA TRP A 151 -24.07 3.04 -13.18
C TRP A 151 -22.91 3.01 -12.18
N VAL A 152 -22.53 1.83 -11.68
CA VAL A 152 -21.38 1.68 -10.76
C VAL A 152 -20.09 2.19 -11.42
N MET A 153 -19.88 1.84 -12.69
CA MET A 153 -18.68 2.25 -13.42
C MET A 153 -18.65 3.77 -13.66
N GLU A 154 -19.77 4.41 -13.95
CA GLU A 154 -19.86 5.87 -14.09
C GLU A 154 -19.61 6.60 -12.76
N ASN A 155 -19.94 5.99 -11.63
CA ASN A 155 -19.84 6.58 -10.30
C ASN A 155 -18.69 5.97 -9.46
N LEU A 156 -17.75 5.28 -10.07
CA LEU A 156 -16.67 4.58 -9.35
C LEU A 156 -15.84 5.51 -8.46
N GLU A 157 -15.54 6.71 -8.94
CA GLU A 157 -14.87 7.75 -8.17
C GLU A 157 -15.68 8.12 -6.93
N LEU A 158 -16.96 8.39 -7.10
CA LEU A 158 -17.89 8.74 -6.03
C LEU A 158 -18.01 7.61 -5.00
N LEU A 159 -18.11 6.35 -5.49
CA LEU A 159 -18.28 5.16 -4.65
C LEU A 159 -17.02 4.72 -3.90
N ASN A 160 -15.83 5.17 -4.27
CA ASN A 160 -14.55 4.75 -3.67
C ASN A 160 -13.69 5.91 -3.15
N SER A 161 -14.19 7.13 -3.18
CA SER A 161 -13.44 8.33 -2.82
C SER A 161 -14.00 8.95 -1.54
N PHE A 162 -13.49 8.51 -0.39
CA PHE A 162 -13.99 8.87 0.94
C PHE A 162 -12.91 9.43 1.82
N PHE A 163 -13.26 10.42 2.64
CA PHE A 163 -12.44 10.87 3.76
C PHE A 163 -13.22 10.73 5.08
N TYR A 164 -12.60 10.09 6.04
CA TYR A 164 -13.19 9.83 7.35
C TYR A 164 -12.48 10.57 8.46
N ARG A 165 -13.24 11.01 9.47
CA ARG A 165 -12.76 11.37 10.81
C ARG A 165 -13.32 10.35 11.79
N ASN A 166 -12.47 9.49 12.31
CA ASN A 166 -12.89 8.33 13.10
C ASN A 166 -13.92 7.48 12.30
N TYR A 167 -15.12 7.33 12.81
CA TYR A 167 -16.19 6.60 12.13
C TYR A 167 -17.09 7.49 11.26
N GLU A 168 -16.86 8.79 11.27
CA GLU A 168 -17.67 9.73 10.51
C GLU A 168 -17.12 9.95 9.11
N LEU A 169 -17.96 9.77 8.10
CA LEU A 169 -17.66 10.13 6.72
C LEU A 169 -17.79 11.64 6.55
N VAL A 170 -16.67 12.34 6.40
CA VAL A 170 -16.64 13.81 6.40
C VAL A 170 -16.53 14.43 5.01
N GLU A 171 -16.03 13.68 4.00
CA GLU A 171 -15.90 14.18 2.64
C GLU A 171 -16.08 13.07 1.60
N GLN A 172 -16.87 13.35 0.58
CA GLN A 172 -17.11 12.50 -0.59
C GLN A 172 -17.58 13.38 -1.78
N PRO A 173 -16.93 13.33 -2.95
CA PRO A 173 -15.63 12.71 -3.22
C PRO A 173 -14.46 13.48 -2.60
N ILE A 174 -13.29 12.86 -2.54
CA ILE A 174 -12.05 13.48 -2.03
C ILE A 174 -11.57 14.56 -2.98
N ILE A 175 -11.20 15.72 -2.44
CA ILE A 175 -10.55 16.80 -3.19
C ILE A 175 -9.04 16.64 -3.08
N LEU A 176 -8.43 15.91 -4.04
CA LEU A 176 -7.02 15.50 -3.99
C LEU A 176 -6.02 16.64 -3.74
N PRO A 177 -6.12 17.83 -4.39
CA PRO A 177 -5.19 18.94 -4.14
C PRO A 177 -5.18 19.49 -2.72
N GLN A 178 -6.16 19.14 -1.90
CA GLN A 178 -6.27 19.60 -0.52
C GLN A 178 -5.78 18.58 0.51
N VAL A 179 -5.54 17.33 0.10
CA VAL A 179 -5.31 16.22 1.02
C VAL A 179 -4.09 16.44 1.90
N THR A 180 -2.93 16.77 1.32
CA THR A 180 -1.69 16.98 2.09
C THR A 180 -1.87 18.07 3.14
N ARG A 181 -2.49 19.20 2.76
CA ARG A 181 -2.78 20.32 3.67
C ARG A 181 -3.72 19.91 4.81
N LYS A 182 -4.75 19.10 4.52
CA LYS A 182 -5.66 18.55 5.53
C LYS A 182 -4.94 17.66 6.53
N LEU A 183 -4.08 16.74 6.04
CA LEU A 183 -3.29 15.86 6.91
C LEU A 183 -2.31 16.65 7.79
N VAL A 184 -1.65 17.66 7.22
CA VAL A 184 -0.75 18.56 7.96
C VAL A 184 -1.49 19.26 9.08
N ARG A 185 -2.63 19.88 8.79
CA ARG A 185 -3.42 20.61 9.79
C ARG A 185 -3.86 19.69 10.93
N GLU A 186 -4.42 18.51 10.62
CA GLU A 186 -4.81 17.53 11.63
C GLU A 186 -3.62 17.04 12.45
N GLY A 187 -2.44 16.87 11.80
CA GLY A 187 -1.21 16.48 12.48
C GLY A 187 -0.69 17.56 13.43
N VAL A 188 -0.71 18.82 13.00
CA VAL A 188 -0.34 19.98 13.84
C VAL A 188 -1.26 20.09 15.05
N GLU A 189 -2.58 20.05 14.85
CA GLU A 189 -3.57 20.12 15.93
C GLU A 189 -3.42 18.96 16.92
N PHE A 190 -3.17 17.73 16.41
CA PHE A 190 -2.91 16.59 17.27
C PHE A 190 -1.67 16.80 18.15
N LEU A 191 -0.56 17.26 17.56
CA LEU A 191 0.69 17.52 18.28
C LEU A 191 0.51 18.62 19.35
N GLU A 192 -0.16 19.73 19.00
CA GLU A 192 -0.45 20.83 19.92
C GLU A 192 -1.31 20.37 21.09
N GLN A 193 -2.32 19.56 20.82
CA GLN A 193 -3.18 19.03 21.87
C GLN A 193 -2.41 18.06 22.79
N ARG A 194 -1.59 17.15 22.24
CA ARG A 194 -0.78 16.23 23.06
C ARG A 194 0.24 16.97 23.92
N HIS A 195 0.84 18.04 23.36
CA HIS A 195 1.74 18.90 24.12
C HIS A 195 1.00 19.60 25.29
N ALA A 196 -0.16 20.20 25.03
CA ALA A 196 -0.97 20.86 26.05
C ALA A 196 -1.40 19.91 27.18
N ASP A 197 -1.79 18.67 26.83
CA ASP A 197 -2.20 17.64 27.77
C ASP A 197 -1.01 16.93 28.45
N SER A 198 0.24 17.23 28.04
CA SER A 198 1.47 16.52 28.46
C SER A 198 1.39 15.01 28.24
N GLN A 199 0.71 14.58 27.19
CA GLN A 199 0.50 13.16 26.86
C GLN A 199 1.53 12.66 25.86
N PRO A 200 2.19 11.51 26.12
CA PRO A 200 3.03 10.89 25.10
C PRO A 200 2.18 10.41 23.93
N PHE A 201 2.76 10.45 22.73
CA PHE A 201 2.00 10.16 21.53
C PHE A 201 2.75 9.26 20.52
N LEU A 202 1.96 8.55 19.72
CA LEU A 202 2.38 7.94 18.47
C LEU A 202 1.55 8.55 17.33
N LEU A 203 2.20 9.28 16.44
CA LEU A 203 1.59 9.84 15.24
C LEU A 203 2.09 9.08 14.02
N PHE A 204 1.22 8.31 13.36
CA PHE A 204 1.52 7.64 12.11
C PHE A 204 0.90 8.40 10.94
N VAL A 205 1.72 9.03 10.11
CA VAL A 205 1.25 9.75 8.91
C VAL A 205 1.51 8.89 7.69
N SER A 206 0.47 8.29 7.18
CA SER A 206 0.46 7.48 5.95
C SER A 206 0.09 8.37 4.77
N TRP A 207 1.07 9.10 4.25
CA TRP A 207 0.88 10.07 3.17
C TRP A 207 0.28 9.43 1.91
N LEU A 208 -0.57 10.20 1.20
CA LEU A 208 -1.12 9.76 -0.07
C LEU A 208 -0.14 10.05 -1.23
N HIS A 209 0.65 11.10 -1.13
CA HIS A 209 1.79 11.31 -2.02
C HIS A 209 2.95 10.37 -1.63
N VAL A 210 3.67 9.83 -2.62
CA VAL A 210 3.64 10.16 -4.05
C VAL A 210 2.95 9.06 -4.89
N HIS A 211 1.93 8.40 -4.38
CA HIS A 211 1.11 7.44 -5.16
C HIS A 211 0.29 8.22 -6.20
N THR A 212 0.09 7.68 -7.40
CA THR A 212 -0.88 8.19 -8.36
C THR A 212 -2.32 8.10 -7.80
N ALA A 213 -3.22 9.05 -8.01
CA ALA A 213 -3.12 10.24 -8.85
C ALA A 213 -2.17 11.31 -8.28
N LEU A 214 -1.42 12.02 -9.14
CA LEU A 214 -0.42 13.02 -8.76
C LEU A 214 -1.01 14.45 -8.72
N ASP A 215 -2.28 14.60 -8.39
CA ASP A 215 -2.94 15.91 -8.33
C ASP A 215 -2.52 16.66 -7.05
N THR A 216 -1.60 17.59 -7.21
CA THR A 216 -1.00 18.40 -6.15
C THR A 216 -1.74 19.72 -5.94
N ALA A 217 -1.52 20.36 -4.81
CA ALA A 217 -2.03 21.69 -4.54
C ALA A 217 -1.46 22.72 -5.56
N PRO A 218 -2.22 23.79 -5.91
CA PRO A 218 -1.84 24.73 -6.98
C PRO A 218 -0.45 25.31 -6.86
N GLN A 219 0.04 25.59 -5.65
CA GLN A 219 1.36 26.18 -5.42
C GLN A 219 2.53 25.25 -5.76
N PHE A 220 2.33 23.94 -5.86
CA PHE A 220 3.36 22.98 -6.22
C PHE A 220 3.32 22.57 -7.69
N ARG A 221 2.25 22.92 -8.42
CA ARG A 221 2.07 22.51 -9.82
C ARG A 221 3.06 23.17 -10.74
N GLY A 222 3.85 22.36 -11.47
CA GLY A 222 4.82 22.83 -12.45
C GLY A 222 6.03 23.53 -11.84
N GLN A 223 6.29 23.35 -10.54
CA GLN A 223 7.47 23.91 -9.88
C GLN A 223 8.69 23.01 -10.05
N SER A 224 8.47 21.71 -10.01
CA SER A 224 9.57 20.75 -10.09
C SER A 224 10.06 20.53 -11.53
N LEU A 225 11.38 20.43 -11.69
CA LEU A 225 12.01 20.03 -12.97
C LEU A 225 11.71 18.56 -13.34
N HIS A 226 11.14 17.79 -12.42
CA HIS A 226 10.82 16.37 -12.60
C HIS A 226 9.34 16.13 -12.89
N GLY A 227 8.60 17.17 -13.29
CA GLY A 227 7.19 17.10 -13.67
C GLY A 227 6.25 16.75 -12.50
N PRO A 228 5.04 16.22 -12.78
CA PRO A 228 4.03 16.00 -11.76
C PRO A 228 4.46 15.10 -10.60
N TYR A 229 5.36 14.14 -10.84
CA TYR A 229 5.92 13.32 -9.77
C TYR A 229 6.82 14.14 -8.84
N GLY A 230 7.67 15.00 -9.41
CA GLY A 230 8.50 15.92 -8.64
C GLY A 230 7.66 16.92 -7.84
N ASP A 231 6.63 17.49 -8.45
CA ASP A 231 5.66 18.37 -7.76
C ASP A 231 5.06 17.69 -6.53
N ALA A 232 4.69 16.41 -6.66
CA ALA A 232 4.14 15.61 -5.56
C ALA A 232 5.18 15.29 -4.47
N VAL A 233 6.46 15.12 -4.83
CA VAL A 233 7.55 14.97 -3.85
C VAL A 233 7.77 16.27 -3.08
N GLU A 234 7.76 17.42 -3.76
CA GLU A 234 7.90 18.74 -3.13
C GLU A 234 6.75 19.05 -2.17
N GLU A 235 5.51 18.68 -2.54
CA GLU A 235 4.36 18.81 -1.64
C GLU A 235 4.46 17.89 -0.42
N LEU A 236 4.93 16.65 -0.59
CA LEU A 236 5.20 15.73 0.50
C LEU A 236 6.27 16.29 1.45
N ASP A 237 7.39 16.78 0.90
CA ASP A 237 8.50 17.35 1.66
C ASP A 237 8.05 18.57 2.46
N TRP A 238 7.26 19.47 1.84
CA TRP A 238 6.62 20.59 2.55
C TRP A 238 5.76 20.09 3.73
N GLY A 239 4.93 19.06 3.51
CA GLY A 239 4.07 18.52 4.55
C GLY A 239 4.85 17.94 5.73
N VAL A 240 5.93 17.20 5.45
CA VAL A 240 6.86 16.70 6.47
C VAL A 240 7.51 17.86 7.22
N GLY A 241 7.98 18.89 6.49
CA GLY A 241 8.57 20.11 7.08
C GLY A 241 7.63 20.82 8.07
N GLN A 242 6.33 20.91 7.75
CA GLN A 242 5.34 21.51 8.66
C GLN A 242 5.22 20.76 10.00
N LEU A 243 5.20 19.42 9.96
CA LEU A 243 5.12 18.60 11.17
C LEU A 243 6.41 18.68 11.99
N LEU A 244 7.58 18.62 11.32
CA LEU A 244 8.87 18.77 11.99
C LEU A 244 9.04 20.16 12.63
N GLY A 245 8.65 21.23 11.92
CA GLY A 245 8.64 22.59 12.45
C GLY A 245 7.69 22.76 13.65
N THR A 246 6.59 22.02 13.68
CA THR A 246 5.69 21.99 14.84
C THR A 246 6.33 21.30 16.04
N LEU A 247 7.01 20.17 15.85
CA LEU A 247 7.78 19.52 16.93
C LEU A 247 8.86 20.45 17.49
N ASP A 248 9.59 21.16 16.62
CA ASP A 248 10.61 22.13 17.04
C ASP A 248 9.99 23.30 17.84
N ARG A 249 8.91 23.89 17.35
CA ARG A 249 8.17 24.97 18.01
C ARG A 249 7.62 24.59 19.39
N LEU A 250 7.19 23.34 19.55
CA LEU A 250 6.67 22.79 20.79
C LEU A 250 7.77 22.25 21.73
N GLY A 251 9.05 22.28 21.32
CA GLY A 251 10.16 21.73 22.11
C GLY A 251 10.13 20.21 22.27
N LEU A 252 9.48 19.49 21.33
CA LEU A 252 9.29 18.04 21.38
C LEU A 252 10.34 17.28 20.58
N THR A 253 11.16 17.94 19.77
CA THR A 253 12.13 17.29 18.85
C THR A 253 13.09 16.37 19.59
N ASP A 254 13.67 16.80 20.73
CA ASP A 254 14.67 16.02 21.44
C ASP A 254 14.11 14.77 22.13
N THR A 255 12.82 14.71 22.33
CA THR A 255 12.12 13.59 22.98
C THR A 255 11.35 12.70 21.99
N THR A 256 11.39 13.02 20.69
CA THR A 256 10.61 12.31 19.67
C THR A 256 11.51 11.46 18.77
N LEU A 257 11.22 10.16 18.67
CA LEU A 257 11.76 9.29 17.62
C LEU A 257 10.97 9.53 16.34
N ILE A 258 11.64 9.98 15.30
CA ILE A 258 11.06 10.24 13.98
C ILE A 258 11.60 9.20 13.00
N ILE A 259 10.68 8.51 12.30
CA ILE A 259 11.00 7.53 11.26
C ILE A 259 10.29 7.96 9.98
N PHE A 260 11.06 8.27 8.94
CA PHE A 260 10.56 8.53 7.59
C PHE A 260 10.98 7.40 6.66
N THR A 261 10.02 6.82 5.92
CA THR A 261 10.29 5.73 4.97
C THR A 261 9.19 5.65 3.91
N SER A 262 9.39 4.79 2.89
CA SER A 262 8.38 4.45 1.88
C SER A 262 7.92 3.00 2.05
N ASP A 263 6.71 2.68 1.58
CA ASP A 263 6.16 1.32 1.60
C ASP A 263 6.76 0.40 0.52
N ASN A 264 7.12 0.96 -0.64
CA ASN A 264 7.76 0.27 -1.76
C ASN A 264 8.53 1.25 -2.65
N GLY A 265 9.32 0.71 -3.56
CA GLY A 265 9.98 1.49 -4.60
C GLY A 265 9.01 2.01 -5.66
N ALA A 266 9.51 2.83 -6.59
CA ALA A 266 8.72 3.44 -7.63
C ALA A 266 8.05 2.41 -8.56
N HIS A 267 6.85 2.72 -9.03
CA HIS A 267 6.16 1.95 -10.09
C HIS A 267 6.66 2.45 -11.46
N VAL A 268 7.72 1.83 -11.96
CA VAL A 268 8.44 2.32 -13.15
C VAL A 268 7.66 2.16 -14.46
N GLU A 269 6.62 1.34 -14.48
CA GLU A 269 5.67 1.16 -15.60
C GLU A 269 4.61 2.25 -15.65
N GLU A 270 4.37 2.95 -14.54
CA GLU A 270 3.31 3.96 -14.48
C GLU A 270 3.55 5.09 -15.48
N SER A 271 2.53 5.35 -16.29
CA SER A 271 2.59 6.39 -17.32
C SER A 271 1.26 7.17 -17.37
N ASP A 272 1.34 8.43 -17.80
CA ASP A 272 0.17 9.24 -18.10
C ASP A 272 -0.49 8.82 -19.43
N PHE A 273 -1.56 9.50 -19.78
CA PHE A 273 -2.31 9.24 -21.03
C PHE A 273 -1.51 9.54 -22.32
N LEU A 274 -0.42 10.31 -22.23
CA LEU A 274 0.50 10.58 -23.34
C LEU A 274 1.66 9.56 -23.40
N GLY A 275 1.69 8.56 -22.50
CA GLY A 275 2.77 7.59 -22.40
C GLY A 275 4.02 8.10 -21.68
N ARG A 276 3.97 9.31 -21.07
CA ARG A 276 5.07 9.85 -20.29
C ARG A 276 5.09 9.20 -18.91
N ARG A 277 6.29 8.87 -18.42
CA ARG A 277 6.45 8.26 -17.09
C ARG A 277 5.93 9.19 -15.98
N SER A 278 5.14 8.63 -15.09
CA SER A 278 4.58 9.31 -13.91
C SER A 278 4.83 8.56 -12.60
N GLY A 279 5.38 7.34 -12.64
CA GLY A 279 5.50 6.45 -11.49
C GLY A 279 6.77 6.59 -10.64
N GLY A 280 7.63 7.55 -10.92
CA GLY A 280 8.86 7.80 -10.16
C GLY A 280 10.10 7.11 -10.71
N TYR A 281 11.21 7.16 -9.93
CA TYR A 281 12.52 6.71 -10.34
C TYR A 281 13.29 6.04 -9.18
N ASN A 282 13.95 4.92 -9.43
CA ASN A 282 14.64 4.10 -8.42
C ASN A 282 16.16 4.30 -8.39
N ARG A 283 16.70 5.43 -8.86
CA ARG A 283 18.12 5.81 -8.78
C ARG A 283 19.10 4.75 -9.31
N GLY A 284 18.78 4.09 -10.43
CA GLY A 284 19.62 3.05 -11.02
C GLY A 284 19.52 1.67 -10.35
N LEU A 285 18.66 1.51 -9.34
CA LEU A 285 18.28 0.18 -8.86
C LEU A 285 17.37 -0.47 -9.89
N ARG A 286 17.67 -1.71 -10.25
CA ARG A 286 16.93 -2.49 -11.23
C ARG A 286 15.49 -2.73 -10.75
N GLY A 287 14.54 -2.65 -11.69
CA GLY A 287 13.13 -2.96 -11.47
C GLY A 287 12.36 -1.92 -10.66
N GLY A 288 11.17 -2.28 -10.22
CA GLY A 288 10.24 -1.39 -9.53
C GLY A 288 9.20 -2.11 -8.68
N LYS A 289 8.18 -1.36 -8.29
CA LYS A 289 7.03 -1.87 -7.51
C LYS A 289 6.45 -3.14 -8.15
N ALA A 290 6.18 -4.15 -7.34
CA ALA A 290 5.60 -5.43 -7.73
C ALA A 290 6.53 -6.41 -8.47
N HIS A 291 7.80 -6.08 -8.72
CA HIS A 291 8.73 -6.98 -9.41
C HIS A 291 9.20 -8.17 -8.56
N GLY A 292 9.02 -8.14 -7.27
CA GLY A 292 9.32 -9.23 -6.34
C GLY A 292 10.79 -9.35 -5.94
N ALA A 293 11.70 -9.60 -6.88
CA ALA A 293 13.11 -9.80 -6.60
C ALA A 293 13.96 -8.52 -6.61
N PRO A 294 13.92 -7.66 -7.65
CA PRO A 294 14.84 -6.55 -7.82
C PRO A 294 14.72 -5.46 -6.76
N ASP A 295 15.86 -4.86 -6.39
CA ASP A 295 15.95 -3.86 -5.31
C ASP A 295 15.17 -2.58 -5.60
N GLY A 296 14.97 -2.20 -6.86
CA GLY A 296 14.17 -1.04 -7.23
C GLY A 296 12.72 -1.09 -6.71
N GLY A 297 12.19 -2.29 -6.47
CA GLY A 297 10.85 -2.47 -5.89
C GLY A 297 10.82 -2.61 -4.37
N ILE A 298 11.92 -3.02 -3.74
CA ILE A 298 11.96 -3.42 -2.32
C ILE A 298 12.89 -2.59 -1.45
N ARG A 299 13.94 -2.00 -2.01
CA ARG A 299 14.81 -1.10 -1.27
C ARG A 299 14.21 0.30 -1.28
N VAL A 300 13.92 0.84 -0.09
CA VAL A 300 13.26 2.13 0.11
C VAL A 300 14.15 3.08 0.90
N PRO A 301 14.04 4.40 0.68
CA PRO A 301 14.71 5.38 1.53
C PRO A 301 14.17 5.27 2.95
N THR A 302 15.08 5.38 3.93
CA THR A 302 14.72 5.39 5.34
C THR A 302 15.60 6.38 6.09
N ILE A 303 14.99 7.28 6.84
CA ILE A 303 15.65 8.28 7.67
C ILE A 303 15.13 8.14 9.09
N LEU A 304 16.04 8.11 10.06
CA LEU A 304 15.69 8.13 11.48
C LEU A 304 16.34 9.34 12.14
N LYS A 305 15.55 10.04 12.97
CA LYS A 305 16.04 11.13 13.83
C LYS A 305 15.62 10.84 15.26
N TRP A 306 16.61 10.79 16.15
CA TRP A 306 16.36 10.69 17.59
C TRP A 306 17.54 11.33 18.34
N PRO A 307 17.45 12.62 18.66
CA PRO A 307 18.54 13.32 19.31
C PRO A 307 19.01 12.64 20.61
N GLY A 308 20.32 12.59 20.80
CA GLY A 308 20.91 11.92 21.96
C GLY A 308 20.86 10.39 21.98
N LYS A 309 20.22 9.75 20.98
CA LYS A 309 20.11 8.28 20.88
C LYS A 309 20.67 7.74 19.56
N VAL A 310 20.50 8.46 18.47
CA VAL A 310 21.02 8.11 17.14
C VAL A 310 22.04 9.14 16.72
N THR A 311 23.20 8.69 16.24
CA THR A 311 24.29 9.56 15.80
C THR A 311 23.87 10.35 14.56
N PRO A 312 23.92 11.70 14.59
CA PRO A 312 23.55 12.51 13.44
C PRO A 312 24.53 12.33 12.27
N GLY A 313 24.01 12.38 11.04
CA GLY A 313 24.80 12.26 9.81
C GLY A 313 25.36 10.86 9.54
N HIS A 314 25.01 9.85 10.37
CA HIS A 314 25.43 8.47 10.15
C HIS A 314 24.64 7.82 9.01
N VAL A 315 25.35 7.15 8.11
CA VAL A 315 24.78 6.33 7.04
C VAL A 315 25.23 4.89 7.27
N THR A 316 24.29 3.95 7.16
CA THR A 316 24.59 2.51 7.27
C THR A 316 24.11 1.76 6.03
N ASP A 317 24.96 0.84 5.53
CA ASP A 317 24.63 -0.10 4.45
C ASP A 317 24.18 -1.47 5.00
N GLU A 318 24.04 -1.59 6.31
CA GLU A 318 23.53 -2.81 6.91
C GLU A 318 22.06 -3.04 6.54
N PRO A 319 21.71 -4.23 6.01
CA PRO A 319 20.35 -4.50 5.57
C PRO A 319 19.38 -4.57 6.75
N ILE A 320 18.37 -3.74 6.72
CA ILE A 320 17.25 -3.69 7.67
C ILE A 320 15.93 -3.88 6.94
N SER A 321 14.84 -4.04 7.68
CA SER A 321 13.51 -4.26 7.11
C SER A 321 12.47 -3.34 7.77
N LEU A 322 11.42 -2.98 7.04
CA LEU A 322 10.24 -2.32 7.61
C LEU A 322 9.56 -3.15 8.70
N MET A 323 9.77 -4.47 8.70
CA MET A 323 9.29 -5.35 9.78
C MET A 323 9.93 -5.02 11.13
N ASP A 324 11.10 -4.38 11.13
CA ASP A 324 11.87 -4.04 12.33
C ASP A 324 11.30 -2.84 13.10
N VAL A 325 10.42 -2.05 12.46
CA VAL A 325 9.83 -0.85 13.07
C VAL A 325 9.06 -1.19 14.34
N MET A 326 8.22 -2.23 14.31
CA MET A 326 7.41 -2.59 15.46
C MET A 326 8.23 -3.06 16.67
N PRO A 327 9.17 -4.03 16.57
CA PRO A 327 10.01 -4.40 17.72
C PRO A 327 10.93 -3.27 18.18
N THR A 328 11.34 -2.37 17.30
CA THR A 328 12.11 -1.17 17.65
C THR A 328 11.27 -0.18 18.47
N ILE A 329 10.03 0.05 18.07
CA ILE A 329 9.06 0.85 18.85
C ILE A 329 8.83 0.20 20.22
N ALA A 330 8.56 -1.11 20.27
CA ALA A 330 8.33 -1.82 21.52
C ALA A 330 9.51 -1.67 22.49
N HIS A 331 10.75 -1.78 22.01
CA HIS A 331 11.94 -1.53 22.82
C HIS A 331 12.02 -0.08 23.29
N ALA A 332 11.83 0.90 22.39
CA ALA A 332 11.85 2.31 22.74
C ALA A 332 10.83 2.66 23.84
N LEU A 333 9.67 2.04 23.80
CA LEU A 333 8.57 2.21 24.76
C LEU A 333 8.71 1.32 26.00
N ARG A 334 9.68 0.39 26.04
CA ARG A 334 9.85 -0.63 27.08
C ARG A 334 8.62 -1.53 27.25
N VAL A 335 7.90 -1.79 26.17
CA VAL A 335 6.76 -2.71 26.12
C VAL A 335 7.23 -4.10 25.71
N GLN A 336 6.85 -5.12 26.48
CA GLN A 336 7.13 -6.50 26.11
C GLN A 336 6.13 -6.97 25.03
N LEU A 337 6.67 -7.50 23.95
CA LEU A 337 5.84 -8.10 22.90
C LEU A 337 5.39 -9.51 23.34
N PRO A 338 4.13 -9.90 23.05
CA PRO A 338 3.61 -11.21 23.42
C PRO A 338 4.44 -12.34 22.80
N ALA A 339 4.82 -13.33 23.62
CA ALA A 339 5.65 -14.47 23.19
C ALA A 339 4.95 -15.40 22.17
N ASN A 340 3.63 -15.38 22.13
CA ASN A 340 2.82 -16.16 21.20
C ASN A 340 2.69 -15.53 19.79
N HIS A 341 3.21 -14.31 19.57
CA HIS A 341 3.25 -13.68 18.26
C HIS A 341 4.61 -13.89 17.61
N VAL A 342 4.60 -14.56 16.44
CA VAL A 342 5.81 -14.77 15.64
C VAL A 342 6.12 -13.48 14.87
N LEU A 343 7.26 -12.87 15.20
CA LEU A 343 7.72 -11.64 14.55
C LEU A 343 8.95 -11.91 13.70
N ASP A 344 8.93 -11.49 12.43
CA ASP A 344 10.10 -11.54 11.56
C ASP A 344 11.02 -10.34 11.78
N GLY A 345 10.46 -9.20 12.20
CA GLY A 345 11.19 -7.99 12.54
C GLY A 345 12.10 -8.17 13.74
N LYS A 346 13.18 -7.42 13.76
CA LYS A 346 14.19 -7.38 14.82
C LYS A 346 14.31 -5.96 15.35
N ASP A 347 14.67 -5.82 16.62
CA ASP A 347 14.97 -4.54 17.22
C ASP A 347 16.22 -3.90 16.60
N LEU A 348 16.10 -2.66 16.14
CA LEU A 348 17.17 -1.90 15.51
C LEU A 348 17.89 -0.94 16.46
N LEU A 349 17.39 -0.70 17.68
CA LEU A 349 18.00 0.31 18.56
C LEU A 349 19.48 0.05 18.84
N PRO A 350 19.96 -1.20 19.05
CA PRO A 350 21.38 -1.47 19.24
C PRO A 350 22.24 -1.11 18.00
N LEU A 351 21.69 -1.26 16.78
CA LEU A 351 22.38 -0.84 15.56
C LEU A 351 22.37 0.69 15.42
N LEU A 352 21.23 1.32 15.67
CA LEU A 352 21.04 2.77 15.50
C LEU A 352 21.79 3.59 16.54
N SER A 353 21.93 3.10 17.76
CA SER A 353 22.75 3.72 18.83
C SER A 353 24.26 3.50 18.65
N GLY A 354 24.67 2.65 17.71
CA GLY A 354 26.07 2.30 17.49
C GLY A 354 26.62 1.23 18.49
N GLU A 355 25.79 0.70 19.39
CA GLU A 355 26.14 -0.42 20.27
C GLU A 355 26.53 -1.67 19.46
N LYS A 356 25.76 -1.96 18.42
CA LYS A 356 26.08 -3.00 17.43
C LYS A 356 26.39 -2.35 16.08
N LYS A 357 27.40 -2.91 15.40
CA LYS A 357 27.85 -2.43 14.10
C LYS A 357 27.21 -3.19 12.92
N ARG A 358 26.34 -4.16 13.20
CA ARG A 358 25.79 -5.07 12.20
C ARG A 358 24.30 -5.26 12.36
N SER A 359 23.65 -5.46 11.22
CA SER A 359 22.25 -5.85 11.14
C SER A 359 21.97 -7.08 12.03
N PRO A 360 20.84 -7.12 12.72
CA PRO A 360 20.35 -8.31 13.39
C PRO A 360 19.91 -9.42 12.43
N HIS A 361 19.79 -9.11 11.11
CA HIS A 361 19.38 -10.05 10.08
C HIS A 361 20.58 -10.69 9.40
N GLU A 362 20.66 -12.01 9.45
CA GLU A 362 21.59 -12.78 8.62
C GLU A 362 20.96 -13.07 7.25
N PHE A 363 19.66 -13.35 7.21
CA PHE A 363 18.88 -13.55 6.00
C PHE A 363 17.65 -12.65 5.97
N LEU A 364 17.31 -12.14 4.77
CA LEU A 364 16.03 -11.50 4.47
C LEU A 364 15.43 -12.16 3.23
N PHE A 365 14.15 -12.53 3.31
CA PHE A 365 13.44 -13.20 2.23
C PHE A 365 12.49 -12.21 1.54
N HIS A 366 12.60 -12.14 0.21
CA HIS A 366 11.82 -11.20 -0.60
C HIS A 366 10.75 -11.96 -1.38
N TYR A 367 9.53 -11.63 -1.08
CA TYR A 367 8.36 -12.29 -1.64
C TYR A 367 7.78 -11.55 -2.84
N CYS A 368 7.20 -12.31 -3.77
CA CYS A 368 6.19 -11.83 -4.68
C CYS A 368 4.92 -12.65 -4.44
N GLN A 369 3.90 -12.03 -3.86
CA GLN A 369 2.75 -12.72 -3.27
C GLN A 369 3.22 -13.72 -2.19
N ASP A 370 2.91 -15.00 -2.33
CA ASP A 370 3.24 -16.09 -1.42
C ASP A 370 4.55 -16.82 -1.76
N GLU A 371 5.14 -16.54 -2.93
CA GLU A 371 6.42 -17.14 -3.32
C GLU A 371 7.61 -16.24 -2.99
N VAL A 372 8.71 -16.87 -2.52
CA VAL A 372 9.98 -16.17 -2.32
C VAL A 372 10.71 -16.03 -3.64
N HIS A 373 10.90 -14.81 -4.09
CA HIS A 373 11.57 -14.48 -5.35
C HIS A 373 13.06 -14.18 -5.18
N ALA A 374 13.49 -13.76 -3.99
CA ALA A 374 14.91 -13.58 -3.70
C ALA A 374 15.24 -13.78 -2.22
N VAL A 375 16.47 -14.14 -1.95
CA VAL A 375 17.05 -14.24 -0.62
C VAL A 375 18.23 -13.29 -0.53
N ARG A 376 18.29 -12.44 0.50
CA ARG A 376 19.46 -11.62 0.82
C ARG A 376 20.17 -12.25 2.00
N TYR A 377 21.50 -12.35 1.90
CA TYR A 377 22.37 -12.91 2.93
C TYR A 377 23.43 -11.91 3.35
N ARG A 378 23.47 -11.63 4.63
CA ARG A 378 24.47 -10.79 5.28
C ARG A 378 25.30 -11.66 6.24
N PRO A 379 26.49 -12.14 5.85
CA PRO A 379 27.32 -12.96 6.71
C PRO A 379 27.62 -12.28 8.04
N ARG A 380 27.70 -13.04 9.11
CA ARG A 380 28.11 -12.52 10.43
C ARG A 380 29.55 -11.99 10.45
N ARG A 381 30.38 -12.46 9.53
CA ARG A 381 31.78 -12.00 9.34
C ARG A 381 31.94 -11.50 7.90
N GLY A 382 32.88 -10.55 7.69
CA GLY A 382 33.06 -9.94 6.36
C GLY A 382 32.15 -8.74 6.13
N SER A 383 32.26 -8.06 4.99
CA SER A 383 31.51 -6.85 4.63
C SER A 383 30.50 -7.05 3.53
N LYS A 384 30.54 -8.17 2.83
CA LYS A 384 29.70 -8.42 1.66
C LYS A 384 28.24 -8.68 2.02
N VAL A 385 27.37 -8.23 1.14
CA VAL A 385 25.93 -8.53 1.15
C VAL A 385 25.60 -9.27 -0.14
N TRP A 386 25.13 -10.49 -0.04
CA TRP A 386 24.79 -11.33 -1.16
C TRP A 386 23.29 -11.33 -1.41
N LYS A 387 22.90 -11.48 -2.67
CA LYS A 387 21.50 -11.68 -3.06
C LYS A 387 21.40 -12.80 -4.08
N MET A 388 20.59 -13.80 -3.76
CA MET A 388 20.20 -14.87 -4.66
C MET A 388 18.81 -14.61 -5.21
N THR A 389 18.69 -14.48 -6.52
CA THR A 389 17.43 -14.23 -7.23
C THR A 389 16.96 -15.53 -7.86
N LEU A 390 15.72 -15.93 -7.56
CA LEU A 390 15.10 -17.20 -7.93
C LEU A 390 14.15 -17.09 -9.10
N TYR A 391 13.66 -15.89 -9.39
CA TYR A 391 12.68 -15.62 -10.44
C TYR A 391 13.03 -14.34 -11.19
N GLU A 392 12.93 -14.37 -12.50
CA GLU A 392 13.03 -13.19 -13.36
C GLU A 392 11.63 -12.68 -13.69
N PRO A 393 11.30 -11.40 -13.46
CA PRO A 393 10.04 -10.83 -13.93
C PRO A 393 9.92 -10.90 -15.46
N ALA A 394 8.68 -10.97 -15.97
CA ALA A 394 8.39 -11.01 -17.42
C ALA A 394 8.62 -9.62 -18.05
N TYR A 395 9.90 -9.22 -18.13
CA TYR A 395 10.29 -7.95 -18.72
C TYR A 395 10.05 -7.89 -20.22
N LEU A 396 9.72 -6.69 -20.71
CA LEU A 396 9.75 -6.41 -22.14
C LEU A 396 11.19 -6.56 -22.68
N PRO A 397 11.38 -7.00 -23.92
CA PRO A 397 12.70 -7.22 -24.50
C PRO A 397 13.61 -6.00 -24.35
N GLN A 398 14.85 -6.24 -23.89
CA GLN A 398 15.90 -5.22 -23.68
C GLN A 398 15.52 -4.12 -22.67
N THR A 399 14.62 -4.42 -21.73
CA THR A 399 14.23 -3.53 -20.65
C THR A 399 14.23 -4.26 -19.30
N ASP A 400 14.14 -3.52 -18.23
CA ASP A 400 13.90 -3.99 -16.85
C ASP A 400 12.49 -3.62 -16.36
N ARG A 401 11.52 -3.61 -17.30
CA ARG A 401 10.12 -3.23 -17.07
C ARG A 401 9.18 -4.21 -17.71
N CYS A 402 8.02 -4.40 -17.12
CA CYS A 402 6.90 -5.09 -17.74
C CYS A 402 6.04 -4.11 -18.57
N ASP A 403 5.01 -4.61 -19.24
CA ASP A 403 4.12 -3.78 -20.06
C ASP A 403 3.35 -2.76 -19.20
N PHE A 404 2.54 -3.23 -18.26
CA PHE A 404 1.72 -2.40 -17.38
C PHE A 404 2.03 -2.65 -15.90
N LEU A 405 2.21 -3.90 -15.50
CA LEU A 405 2.52 -4.35 -14.14
C LEU A 405 3.22 -5.70 -14.21
N CYS A 406 4.32 -5.83 -13.49
CA CYS A 406 4.95 -7.14 -13.29
C CYS A 406 4.09 -8.02 -12.38
N ARG A 407 3.58 -9.12 -12.93
CA ARG A 407 2.78 -10.06 -12.16
C ARG A 407 3.64 -11.23 -11.70
N CYS A 408 3.49 -11.65 -10.45
CA CYS A 408 4.33 -12.70 -9.87
C CYS A 408 4.22 -14.04 -10.59
N HIS A 409 3.02 -14.38 -11.06
CA HIS A 409 2.79 -15.64 -11.78
C HIS A 409 3.34 -15.68 -13.22
N ASP A 410 3.67 -14.52 -13.79
CA ASP A 410 4.31 -14.42 -15.10
C ASP A 410 5.85 -14.49 -14.98
N ALA A 411 6.38 -14.43 -13.76
CA ALA A 411 7.82 -14.49 -13.54
C ALA A 411 8.38 -15.89 -13.85
N THR A 412 9.51 -15.93 -14.53
CA THR A 412 10.17 -17.18 -14.92
C THR A 412 11.11 -17.66 -13.80
N PRO A 413 11.00 -18.92 -13.36
CA PRO A 413 11.96 -19.49 -12.40
C PRO A 413 13.35 -19.61 -13.03
N LEU A 414 14.37 -19.34 -12.25
CA LEU A 414 15.78 -19.38 -12.64
C LEU A 414 16.46 -20.64 -12.10
N ASP A 415 17.04 -21.44 -13.00
CA ASP A 415 17.87 -22.59 -12.67
C ASP A 415 19.11 -22.62 -13.56
N PRO A 416 20.32 -22.36 -13.05
CA PRO A 416 20.63 -21.98 -11.66
C PRO A 416 20.15 -20.57 -11.30
N PRO A 417 19.94 -20.27 -10.00
CA PRO A 417 19.57 -18.93 -9.55
C PRO A 417 20.68 -17.90 -9.82
N LEU A 418 20.33 -16.64 -10.04
CA LEU A 418 21.30 -15.56 -10.16
C LEU A 418 21.83 -15.18 -8.77
N LEU A 419 23.14 -14.92 -8.68
CA LEU A 419 23.80 -14.44 -7.46
C LEU A 419 24.44 -13.08 -7.71
N PHE A 420 24.23 -12.13 -6.79
CA PHE A 420 24.80 -10.78 -6.86
C PHE A 420 25.56 -10.44 -5.57
N ASP A 421 26.67 -9.70 -5.69
CA ASP A 421 27.33 -9.03 -4.58
C ASP A 421 26.80 -7.59 -4.51
N LEU A 422 25.81 -7.33 -3.68
CA LEU A 422 25.17 -6.01 -3.56
C LEU A 422 26.08 -4.93 -2.99
N THR A 423 27.24 -5.31 -2.42
CA THR A 423 28.22 -4.34 -1.91
C THR A 423 28.95 -3.64 -3.06
N SER A 424 29.26 -4.37 -4.12
CA SER A 424 29.94 -3.85 -5.31
C SER A 424 28.98 -3.55 -6.46
N ASP A 425 27.83 -4.25 -6.52
CA ASP A 425 26.81 -4.14 -7.56
C ASP A 425 25.41 -3.94 -6.94
N PRO A 426 25.12 -2.77 -6.33
CA PRO A 426 23.82 -2.48 -5.74
C PRO A 426 22.69 -2.39 -6.78
N GLY A 427 23.02 -2.22 -8.06
CA GLY A 427 22.07 -2.14 -9.18
C GLY A 427 21.63 -3.51 -9.70
N GLU A 428 22.27 -4.60 -9.27
CA GLU A 428 21.98 -5.96 -9.76
C GLU A 428 22.16 -6.10 -11.28
N LEU A 429 23.23 -5.49 -11.82
CA LEU A 429 23.49 -5.45 -13.27
C LEU A 429 24.42 -6.58 -13.72
N HIS A 430 25.25 -7.11 -12.81
CA HIS A 430 26.33 -8.05 -13.10
C HIS A 430 26.20 -9.33 -12.26
N PRO A 431 25.40 -10.31 -12.68
CA PRO A 431 25.28 -11.56 -11.95
C PRO A 431 26.62 -12.31 -11.95
N LEU A 432 26.97 -12.86 -10.78
CA LEU A 432 28.17 -13.66 -10.60
C LEU A 432 27.98 -15.04 -11.22
N LEU A 433 28.98 -15.49 -11.96
CA LEU A 433 28.98 -16.80 -12.57
C LEU A 433 29.75 -17.82 -11.69
N ALA A 434 29.33 -19.06 -11.71
CA ALA A 434 30.00 -20.15 -10.97
C ALA A 434 31.48 -20.30 -11.36
N ALA A 435 31.84 -19.96 -12.61
CA ALA A 435 33.22 -20.00 -13.11
C ALA A 435 34.10 -18.89 -12.50
N ASN A 436 33.50 -17.77 -12.07
CA ASN A 436 34.22 -16.58 -11.61
C ASN A 436 34.25 -16.44 -10.09
N LEU A 437 33.55 -17.32 -9.35
CA LEU A 437 33.45 -17.28 -7.90
C LEU A 437 33.62 -18.67 -7.30
N PRO A 438 34.78 -19.00 -6.72
CA PRO A 438 35.03 -20.33 -6.14
C PRO A 438 34.00 -20.76 -5.08
N GLU A 439 33.52 -19.80 -4.26
CA GLU A 439 32.52 -20.03 -3.23
C GLU A 439 31.06 -20.02 -3.74
N TYR A 440 30.80 -19.84 -5.05
CA TYR A 440 29.44 -19.73 -5.62
C TYR A 440 28.52 -20.85 -5.17
N LYS A 441 28.95 -22.12 -5.35
CA LYS A 441 28.16 -23.30 -4.96
C LYS A 441 27.86 -23.33 -3.46
N ALA A 442 28.84 -22.97 -2.64
CA ALA A 442 28.67 -22.94 -1.19
C ALA A 442 27.66 -21.87 -0.75
N LEU A 443 27.71 -20.68 -1.35
CA LEU A 443 26.76 -19.59 -1.09
C LEU A 443 25.34 -19.94 -1.54
N VAL A 444 25.19 -20.46 -2.76
CA VAL A 444 23.87 -20.89 -3.29
C VAL A 444 23.28 -21.99 -2.38
N ASN A 445 24.08 -23.01 -2.01
CA ASN A 445 23.61 -24.09 -1.13
C ASN A 445 23.19 -23.56 0.26
N LEU A 446 23.98 -22.65 0.84
CA LEU A 446 23.67 -22.03 2.13
C LEU A 446 22.35 -21.26 2.08
N MET A 447 22.16 -20.41 1.06
CA MET A 447 20.97 -19.58 0.91
C MET A 447 19.74 -20.44 0.56
N THR A 448 19.91 -21.50 -0.22
CA THR A 448 18.84 -22.47 -0.52
C THR A 448 18.41 -23.25 0.73
N LYS A 449 19.38 -23.62 1.59
CA LYS A 449 19.07 -24.25 2.87
C LYS A 449 18.26 -23.29 3.76
N ALA A 450 18.71 -22.04 3.91
CA ALA A 450 17.99 -21.04 4.69
C ALA A 450 16.57 -20.77 4.15
N LEU A 451 16.41 -20.74 2.82
CA LEU A 451 15.11 -20.61 2.17
C LEU A 451 14.18 -21.77 2.51
N ARG A 452 14.68 -23.01 2.46
CA ARG A 452 13.89 -24.19 2.82
C ARG A 452 13.45 -24.14 4.28
N GLU A 453 14.37 -23.91 5.20
CA GLU A 453 14.07 -23.78 6.64
C GLU A 453 13.05 -22.66 6.90
N HIS A 454 13.16 -21.54 6.19
CA HIS A 454 12.20 -20.46 6.27
C HIS A 454 10.80 -20.88 5.77
N LYS A 455 10.71 -21.54 4.61
CA LYS A 455 9.43 -22.05 4.08
C LYS A 455 8.78 -23.07 5.02
N GLU A 456 9.55 -23.97 5.61
CA GLU A 456 9.08 -24.97 6.58
C GLU A 456 8.58 -24.34 7.90
N SER A 457 9.07 -23.15 8.25
CA SER A 457 8.64 -22.42 9.46
C SER A 457 7.31 -21.66 9.31
N ILE A 458 6.74 -21.60 8.09
CA ILE A 458 5.51 -20.85 7.82
C ILE A 458 4.29 -21.71 8.14
N VAL A 459 3.43 -21.21 9.03
CA VAL A 459 2.14 -21.83 9.33
C VAL A 459 1.09 -21.23 8.39
N PRO A 460 0.38 -22.07 7.61
CA PRO A 460 -0.71 -21.59 6.74
C PRO A 460 -1.84 -20.94 7.51
N VAL A 461 -2.38 -19.85 6.96
CA VAL A 461 -3.53 -19.13 7.53
C VAL A 461 -4.62 -18.93 6.46
N PRO A 462 -5.88 -18.67 6.85
CA PRO A 462 -6.96 -18.38 5.91
C PRO A 462 -6.62 -17.21 4.97
N ASN A 463 -6.93 -17.37 3.68
CA ASN A 463 -6.70 -16.31 2.69
C ASN A 463 -7.75 -15.20 2.82
N MET A 464 -7.33 -14.04 3.33
CA MET A 464 -8.20 -12.85 3.48
C MET A 464 -8.60 -12.21 2.14
N PHE A 465 -7.90 -12.53 1.05
CA PHE A 465 -8.24 -12.11 -0.32
C PHE A 465 -8.90 -13.23 -1.13
N SER A 466 -9.59 -14.16 -0.48
CA SER A 466 -10.43 -15.12 -1.18
C SER A 466 -11.51 -14.41 -2.00
N VAL A 467 -11.99 -15.05 -3.08
CA VAL A 467 -13.07 -14.49 -3.93
C VAL A 467 -14.28 -14.11 -3.09
N PHE A 468 -14.64 -14.92 -2.11
CA PHE A 468 -15.77 -14.65 -1.22
C PHE A 468 -15.58 -13.38 -0.37
N ASN A 469 -14.37 -13.14 0.15
CA ASN A 469 -14.05 -11.94 0.93
C ASN A 469 -13.98 -10.67 0.05
N MET A 470 -13.64 -10.82 -1.23
CA MET A 470 -13.54 -9.70 -2.18
C MET A 470 -14.89 -9.32 -2.81
N LEU A 471 -15.95 -10.12 -2.62
CA LEU A 471 -17.25 -9.77 -3.15
C LEU A 471 -17.74 -8.45 -2.57
N TRP A 472 -18.18 -7.57 -3.47
CA TRP A 472 -18.84 -6.33 -3.09
C TRP A 472 -20.13 -6.58 -2.33
N ARG A 473 -20.28 -5.90 -1.19
CA ARG A 473 -21.44 -5.97 -0.29
C ARG A 473 -22.15 -4.64 -0.29
N PRO A 474 -23.15 -4.41 -1.17
CA PRO A 474 -23.82 -3.11 -1.33
C PRO A 474 -24.36 -2.51 -0.02
N TRP A 475 -24.78 -3.38 0.92
CA TRP A 475 -25.31 -2.97 2.24
C TRP A 475 -24.23 -2.38 3.17
N ASN A 476 -22.95 -2.62 2.88
CA ASN A 476 -21.81 -2.04 3.62
C ASN A 476 -21.21 -0.84 2.88
N GLN A 477 -21.77 -0.41 1.74
CA GLN A 477 -21.26 0.69 0.96
C GLN A 477 -21.48 2.01 1.69
N PRO A 478 -20.39 2.73 2.08
CA PRO A 478 -20.55 4.03 2.70
C PRO A 478 -21.04 5.08 1.69
N TYR A 479 -21.78 6.06 2.18
CA TYR A 479 -22.19 7.22 1.38
C TYR A 479 -22.58 8.41 2.27
N CYS A 480 -22.30 9.64 1.77
CA CYS A 480 -22.89 10.86 2.28
C CYS A 480 -24.26 11.12 1.66
N ASN A 481 -25.08 11.88 2.30
CA ASN A 481 -26.27 12.56 1.78
C ASN A 481 -26.92 11.94 0.53
N PHE A 482 -27.69 10.85 0.73
CA PHE A 482 -28.48 10.28 -0.37
C PHE A 482 -29.52 11.30 -0.89
N PRO A 483 -29.76 11.46 -2.21
CA PRO A 483 -29.22 10.65 -3.31
C PRO A 483 -27.94 11.21 -3.97
N ASN A 484 -27.42 12.34 -3.53
CA ASN A 484 -26.34 13.05 -4.22
C ASN A 484 -24.95 12.45 -3.92
N PHE A 485 -24.81 11.66 -2.84
CA PHE A 485 -23.57 11.03 -2.39
C PHE A 485 -22.41 12.03 -2.22
N GLN A 486 -22.69 13.27 -1.82
CA GLN A 486 -21.70 14.33 -1.68
C GLN A 486 -21.74 14.94 -0.30
N CYS A 487 -20.58 15.18 0.28
CA CYS A 487 -20.37 15.99 1.47
C CYS A 487 -18.95 16.58 1.46
N SER A 488 -18.78 17.67 2.19
CA SER A 488 -17.48 18.33 2.39
C SER A 488 -17.19 18.45 3.88
N ASP A 489 -15.93 18.29 4.26
CA ASP A 489 -15.51 18.45 5.66
C ASP A 489 -15.71 19.89 6.11
N SER A 490 -16.70 20.11 6.99
CA SER A 490 -17.08 21.43 7.50
C SER A 490 -15.94 22.15 8.22
N LYS A 491 -14.98 21.41 8.77
CA LYS A 491 -13.79 21.95 9.42
C LYS A 491 -12.85 22.65 8.42
N PHE A 492 -12.91 22.27 7.16
CA PHE A 492 -12.04 22.79 6.09
C PHE A 492 -12.76 23.67 5.06
N GLY A 493 -14.09 23.62 4.99
CA GLY A 493 -14.87 24.28 3.95
C GLY A 493 -14.86 25.82 3.97
N GLN A 494 -14.46 26.46 5.08
CA GLN A 494 -14.45 27.93 5.19
C GLN A 494 -13.05 28.57 5.05
N VAL A 495 -11.98 27.77 5.05
CA VAL A 495 -10.60 28.29 5.15
C VAL A 495 -9.89 28.35 3.79
N PHE A 496 -10.32 27.55 2.82
CA PHE A 496 -9.63 27.48 1.51
C PHE A 496 -9.92 28.66 0.57
N ASP A 497 -10.98 29.46 0.84
CA ASP A 497 -11.28 30.66 0.05
C ASP A 497 -10.47 31.89 0.50
N GLN A 498 -9.83 31.87 1.67
CA GLN A 498 -9.09 33.03 2.22
C GLN A 498 -7.59 33.01 1.93
N ASP A 499 -6.99 31.84 1.62
CA ASP A 499 -5.54 31.69 1.38
C ASP A 499 -5.14 31.76 -0.12
N VAL A 500 -6.04 32.12 -1.01
CA VAL A 500 -5.80 32.27 -2.46
C VAL A 500 -5.71 33.74 -2.90
N SER A 501 -5.64 34.67 -1.95
CA SER A 501 -5.42 36.09 -2.24
C SER A 501 -3.99 36.52 -1.99
#